data_217ccaf9aefdfe5b38dfbe8fe966fdcd
#
_entry.id   217ccaf9aefdfe5b38dfbe8fe966fdcd
#
_cell.length_a   1.000
_cell.length_b   1.000
_cell.length_c   1.000
_cell.angle_alpha   90.00
_cell.angle_beta   90.00
_cell.angle_gamma   90.00
#
_symmetry.space_group_name_H-M   'P 1'
#
loop_
_entity.id
_entity.type
_entity.pdbx_description
1 polymer ?
#
loop_
_entity_poly.entity_id
_entity_poly.type
_entity_poly.pdbx_seq_one_letter_code
_entity_poly.pdbx_strand_id
1 'polypeptide(L)'
;MKSIKYFSLICFFILCVPFNISAIENDNVLVEARDELKFESVIERAKKSVVILSMNPNVDPETDPSQTGLCSGVVIDEVGHILTNFHCVYNQNYLRLYYYDADDWENYEVNVIGLDPLSDLALIEVIGKEEPMPHLEFAEDAGEIKSGTDVFALGHPMGMAWTVTKGIISSTERYARHPFVKAIQTDSAINKGNSGGPLMNMRGEIVGINALIISRISENAGVGLAIRGDIAKKSVKSM
;
A
#
# COMPACT_ATOMS: atom_id res chain seq x y z
N MET A 1 39.13 80.84 22.25
CA MET A 1 39.29 79.78 21.27
C MET A 1 38.66 78.53 21.85
N LYS A 2 37.39 78.23 21.49
CA LYS A 2 36.70 77.00 21.89
C LYS A 2 36.31 76.27 20.64
N SER A 3 36.85 75.05 20.47
CA SER A 3 36.60 74.13 19.36
C SER A 3 35.28 73.44 19.59
N ILE A 4 34.36 73.54 18.64
CA ILE A 4 33.06 72.83 18.61
C ILE A 4 33.29 71.57 17.80
N LYS A 5 33.14 70.37 18.46
CA LYS A 5 33.15 69.08 17.83
C LYS A 5 31.72 68.79 17.34
N TYR A 6 31.56 68.64 16.03
CA TYR A 6 30.33 68.13 15.44
C TYR A 6 30.22 66.60 15.66
N PHE A 7 29.19 66.21 16.35
CA PHE A 7 28.79 64.78 16.50
C PHE A 7 27.81 64.46 15.39
N SER A 8 28.24 63.67 14.42
CA SER A 8 27.40 63.22 13.33
C SER A 8 26.53 62.03 13.81
N LEU A 9 25.22 62.25 13.92
CA LEU A 9 24.25 61.24 14.28
C LEU A 9 23.86 60.46 13.02
N ILE A 10 24.40 59.25 12.82
CA ILE A 10 24.00 58.34 11.73
C ILE A 10 22.73 57.62 12.21
N CYS A 11 21.57 58.06 11.70
CA CYS A 11 20.33 57.33 11.84
C CYS A 11 20.33 56.07 10.94
N PHE A 12 20.49 54.93 11.53
CA PHE A 12 20.21 53.65 10.85
C PHE A 12 18.69 53.48 10.70
N PHE A 13 18.18 53.70 9.51
CA PHE A 13 16.84 53.32 9.14
C PHE A 13 16.82 51.78 8.98
N ILE A 14 16.41 51.05 10.01
CA ILE A 14 16.04 49.65 9.88
C ILE A 14 14.67 49.64 9.14
N LEU A 15 14.71 49.31 7.86
CA LEU A 15 13.48 48.97 7.10
C LEU A 15 12.92 47.69 7.71
N CYS A 16 11.99 47.82 8.66
CA CYS A 16 11.11 46.72 9.05
C CYS A 16 10.19 46.46 7.86
N VAL A 17 10.53 45.48 7.01
CA VAL A 17 9.61 44.89 6.09
C VAL A 17 8.64 44.07 6.94
N PRO A 18 7.33 44.37 6.95
CA PRO A 18 6.39 43.51 7.69
C PRO A 18 6.37 42.13 7.02
N PHE A 19 6.93 41.15 7.71
CA PHE A 19 6.88 39.76 7.30
C PHE A 19 5.41 39.33 7.44
N ASN A 20 4.75 39.09 6.32
CA ASN A 20 3.32 38.77 6.30
C ASN A 20 3.10 37.28 6.66
N ILE A 21 3.07 36.99 7.96
CA ILE A 21 2.90 35.63 8.51
C ILE A 21 1.60 34.98 7.98
N SER A 22 0.55 35.77 7.76
CA SER A 22 -0.73 35.24 7.27
C SER A 22 -0.66 34.66 5.83
N ALA A 23 0.24 35.17 5.00
CA ALA A 23 0.44 34.63 3.66
C ALA A 23 1.12 33.25 3.69
N ILE A 24 2.08 33.06 4.61
CA ILE A 24 2.77 31.78 4.77
C ILE A 24 1.86 30.71 5.34
N GLU A 25 0.99 31.06 6.30
CA GLU A 25 -0.01 30.13 6.84
C GLU A 25 -1.00 29.68 5.76
N ASN A 26 -1.49 30.59 4.91
CA ASN A 26 -2.40 30.27 3.83
C ASN A 26 -1.74 29.39 2.76
N ASP A 27 -0.49 29.63 2.41
CA ASP A 27 0.22 28.79 1.44
C ASP A 27 0.45 27.38 1.98
N ASN A 28 0.80 27.20 3.25
CA ASN A 28 0.95 25.90 3.87
C ASN A 28 -0.37 25.13 3.91
N VAL A 29 -1.48 25.76 4.28
CA VAL A 29 -2.83 25.15 4.28
C VAL A 29 -3.23 24.71 2.88
N LEU A 30 -2.91 25.51 1.84
CA LEU A 30 -3.20 25.15 0.46
C LEU A 30 -2.32 23.99 -0.06
N VAL A 31 -1.09 23.91 0.38
CA VAL A 31 -0.18 22.79 0.04
C VAL A 31 -0.67 21.50 0.70
N GLU A 32 -0.97 21.52 2.00
CA GLU A 32 -1.53 20.37 2.71
C GLU A 32 -2.84 19.87 2.08
N ALA A 33 -3.77 20.77 1.79
CA ALA A 33 -5.03 20.42 1.12
C ALA A 33 -4.82 19.81 -0.27
N ARG A 34 -3.82 20.27 -1.03
CA ARG A 34 -3.47 19.68 -2.33
C ARG A 34 -2.88 18.29 -2.19
N ASP A 35 -2.05 18.07 -1.19
CA ASP A 35 -1.42 16.76 -0.94
C ASP A 35 -2.46 15.75 -0.43
N GLU A 36 -3.42 16.16 0.40
CA GLU A 36 -4.56 15.34 0.82
C GLU A 36 -5.41 14.91 -0.36
N LEU A 37 -5.85 15.85 -1.20
CA LEU A 37 -6.64 15.57 -2.41
C LEU A 37 -5.89 14.63 -3.38
N LYS A 38 -4.57 14.77 -3.46
CA LYS A 38 -3.72 13.90 -4.26
C LYS A 38 -3.70 12.48 -3.68
N PHE A 39 -3.59 12.34 -2.35
CA PHE A 39 -3.58 11.04 -1.70
C PHE A 39 -4.93 10.32 -1.83
N GLU A 40 -6.05 11.01 -1.65
CA GLU A 40 -7.39 10.46 -1.90
C GLU A 40 -7.52 9.93 -3.34
N SER A 41 -7.05 10.68 -4.33
CA SER A 41 -7.07 10.24 -5.72
C SER A 41 -6.20 9.01 -5.99
N VAL A 42 -5.08 8.88 -5.27
CA VAL A 42 -4.22 7.67 -5.32
C VAL A 42 -4.96 6.47 -4.76
N ILE A 43 -5.63 6.62 -3.62
CA ILE A 43 -6.44 5.56 -3.01
C ILE A 43 -7.54 5.10 -3.96
N GLU A 44 -8.33 6.02 -4.53
CA GLU A 44 -9.44 5.67 -5.42
C GLU A 44 -8.95 4.93 -6.69
N ARG A 45 -7.79 5.31 -7.21
CA ARG A 45 -7.15 4.57 -8.31
C ARG A 45 -6.70 3.19 -7.86
N ALA A 46 -6.06 3.07 -6.69
CA ALA A 46 -5.54 1.81 -6.18
C ALA A 46 -6.66 0.80 -5.86
N LYS A 47 -7.82 1.25 -5.38
CA LYS A 47 -8.99 0.41 -5.12
C LYS A 47 -9.40 -0.41 -6.33
N LYS A 48 -9.30 0.17 -7.53
CA LYS A 48 -9.64 -0.50 -8.79
C LYS A 48 -8.68 -1.63 -9.19
N SER A 49 -7.58 -1.78 -8.49
CA SER A 49 -6.57 -2.79 -8.76
C SER A 49 -6.39 -3.79 -7.62
N VAL A 50 -7.17 -3.65 -6.53
CA VAL A 50 -7.09 -4.54 -5.37
C VAL A 50 -8.35 -5.37 -5.30
N VAL A 51 -8.18 -6.69 -5.27
CA VAL A 51 -9.25 -7.68 -5.35
C VAL A 51 -9.39 -8.46 -4.06
N ILE A 52 -10.58 -9.03 -3.85
CA ILE A 52 -10.85 -9.99 -2.79
C ILE A 52 -10.69 -11.40 -3.34
N LEU A 53 -9.98 -12.26 -2.61
CA LEU A 53 -9.90 -13.68 -2.87
C LEU A 53 -10.67 -14.43 -1.78
N SER A 54 -11.74 -15.12 -2.17
CA SER A 54 -12.50 -15.98 -1.28
C SER A 54 -12.15 -17.45 -1.50
N MET A 55 -11.88 -18.12 -0.39
CA MET A 55 -11.63 -19.57 -0.33
C MET A 55 -12.87 -20.33 0.19
N ASN A 56 -13.99 -19.66 0.35
CA ASN A 56 -15.23 -20.23 0.88
C ASN A 56 -16.38 -20.07 -0.13
N PRO A 57 -16.95 -21.17 -0.66
CA PRO A 57 -18.05 -21.12 -1.64
C PRO A 57 -19.36 -20.55 -1.10
N ASN A 58 -19.51 -20.47 0.22
CA ASN A 58 -20.73 -19.97 0.87
C ASN A 58 -20.65 -18.48 1.25
N VAL A 59 -19.58 -17.82 0.85
CA VAL A 59 -19.38 -16.39 1.12
C VAL A 59 -19.71 -15.59 -0.11
N ASP A 60 -20.65 -14.71 0.06
CA ASP A 60 -20.93 -13.63 -0.87
C ASP A 60 -20.47 -12.32 -0.20
N PRO A 61 -19.39 -11.70 -0.68
CA PRO A 61 -18.91 -10.44 -0.16
C PRO A 61 -19.92 -9.29 -0.24
N GLU A 62 -20.92 -9.39 -1.12
CA GLU A 62 -21.99 -8.41 -1.24
C GLU A 62 -22.94 -8.45 -0.05
N THR A 63 -23.24 -9.65 0.46
CA THR A 63 -24.24 -9.85 1.51
C THR A 63 -23.66 -9.93 2.91
N ASP A 64 -22.47 -10.50 3.08
CA ASP A 64 -21.78 -10.59 4.36
C ASP A 64 -20.26 -10.63 4.22
N PRO A 65 -19.62 -9.47 4.08
CA PRO A 65 -18.16 -9.39 3.97
C PRO A 65 -17.42 -9.83 5.24
N SER A 66 -18.12 -10.05 6.37
CA SER A 66 -17.50 -10.42 7.65
C SER A 66 -17.22 -11.92 7.81
N GLN A 67 -17.79 -12.78 6.98
CA GLN A 67 -17.75 -14.25 7.15
C GLN A 67 -16.64 -14.89 6.33
N THR A 68 -15.35 -14.76 6.67
CA THR A 68 -14.51 -15.27 5.62
C THR A 68 -13.10 -15.71 5.98
N GLY A 69 -12.64 -16.79 5.31
CA GLY A 69 -11.25 -17.00 4.97
C GLY A 69 -10.91 -16.12 3.76
N LEU A 70 -10.72 -14.82 3.93
CA LEU A 70 -10.39 -13.92 2.84
C LEU A 70 -8.93 -13.58 2.81
N CYS A 71 -8.44 -13.44 1.59
CA CYS A 71 -7.21 -12.76 1.27
C CYS A 71 -7.49 -11.59 0.32
N SER A 72 -6.50 -10.77 0.13
CA SER A 72 -6.45 -9.76 -0.92
C SER A 72 -5.55 -10.23 -2.06
N GLY A 73 -5.66 -9.58 -3.20
CA GLY A 73 -4.74 -9.67 -4.31
C GLY A 73 -4.55 -8.31 -4.94
N VAL A 74 -3.53 -8.16 -5.73
CA VAL A 74 -3.28 -6.94 -6.51
C VAL A 74 -3.07 -7.27 -7.98
N VAL A 75 -3.82 -6.60 -8.86
CA VAL A 75 -3.64 -6.69 -10.31
C VAL A 75 -2.34 -5.99 -10.67
N ILE A 76 -1.45 -6.68 -11.40
CA ILE A 76 -0.09 -6.21 -11.69
C ILE A 76 0.17 -5.93 -13.17
N ASP A 77 -0.78 -6.24 -14.05
CA ASP A 77 -0.71 -5.93 -15.47
C ASP A 77 -2.09 -5.84 -16.14
N GLU A 78 -2.12 -5.39 -17.39
CA GLU A 78 -3.35 -5.21 -18.18
C GLU A 78 -4.06 -6.52 -18.53
N VAL A 79 -3.34 -7.64 -18.51
CA VAL A 79 -3.90 -8.97 -18.85
C VAL A 79 -4.75 -9.50 -17.70
N GLY A 80 -4.59 -8.96 -16.49
CA GLY A 80 -5.31 -9.38 -15.30
C GLY A 80 -4.56 -10.43 -14.48
N HIS A 81 -3.25 -10.48 -14.58
CA HIS A 81 -2.44 -11.23 -13.63
C HIS A 81 -2.52 -10.59 -12.25
N ILE A 82 -2.79 -11.42 -11.26
CA ILE A 82 -2.97 -10.98 -9.88
C ILE A 82 -1.93 -11.65 -9.01
N LEU A 83 -1.20 -10.82 -8.27
CA LEU A 83 -0.26 -11.29 -7.26
C LEU A 83 -0.97 -11.37 -5.90
N THR A 84 -0.76 -12.48 -5.21
CA THR A 84 -1.26 -12.75 -3.86
C THR A 84 -0.26 -13.58 -3.07
N ASN A 85 -0.60 -14.00 -1.84
CA ASN A 85 0.25 -14.92 -1.09
C ASN A 85 0.00 -16.39 -1.46
N PHE A 86 1.09 -17.19 -1.39
CA PHE A 86 1.02 -18.63 -1.57
C PHE A 86 0.05 -19.29 -0.57
N HIS A 87 0.10 -18.91 0.71
CA HIS A 87 -0.78 -19.47 1.72
C HIS A 87 -2.27 -19.18 1.47
N CYS A 88 -2.61 -18.19 0.65
CA CYS A 88 -3.98 -17.87 0.25
C CYS A 88 -4.54 -18.84 -0.80
N VAL A 89 -3.69 -19.46 -1.60
CA VAL A 89 -4.11 -20.35 -2.69
C VAL A 89 -3.75 -21.82 -2.43
N TYR A 90 -2.79 -22.05 -1.53
CA TYR A 90 -2.30 -23.41 -1.28
C TYR A 90 -3.37 -24.32 -0.65
N ASN A 91 -3.57 -25.49 -1.28
CA ASN A 91 -4.50 -26.51 -0.82
C ASN A 91 -5.96 -26.02 -0.73
N GLN A 92 -6.35 -25.03 -1.53
CA GLN A 92 -7.72 -24.57 -1.63
C GLN A 92 -8.46 -25.36 -2.71
N ASN A 93 -9.61 -25.94 -2.33
CA ASN A 93 -10.53 -26.62 -3.27
C ASN A 93 -11.48 -25.65 -3.97
N TYR A 94 -11.54 -24.42 -3.50
CA TYR A 94 -12.35 -23.33 -4.01
C TYR A 94 -11.56 -22.05 -3.93
N LEU A 95 -11.52 -21.32 -5.03
CA LEU A 95 -10.91 -20.00 -5.09
C LEU A 95 -11.73 -19.15 -6.05
N ARG A 96 -12.25 -18.04 -5.57
CA ARG A 96 -13.02 -17.07 -6.36
C ARG A 96 -12.51 -15.67 -6.09
N LEU A 97 -12.39 -14.92 -7.15
CA LEU A 97 -12.02 -13.52 -7.12
C LEU A 97 -13.27 -12.67 -7.16
N TYR A 98 -13.31 -11.64 -6.33
CA TYR A 98 -14.31 -10.58 -6.39
C TYR A 98 -13.61 -9.26 -6.70
N TYR A 99 -14.13 -8.60 -7.70
CA TYR A 99 -13.64 -7.37 -8.25
C TYR A 99 -14.78 -6.35 -8.31
N TYR A 100 -14.49 -5.09 -8.02
CA TYR A 100 -15.50 -4.03 -8.05
C TYR A 100 -15.19 -3.08 -9.20
N ASP A 101 -16.11 -3.00 -10.14
CA ASP A 101 -15.99 -2.11 -11.28
C ASP A 101 -17.30 -1.34 -11.49
N ALA A 102 -17.18 -0.04 -11.77
CA ALA A 102 -18.28 0.84 -12.15
C ALA A 102 -19.56 0.74 -11.28
N ASP A 103 -19.37 0.67 -9.95
CA ASP A 103 -20.44 0.59 -8.93
C ASP A 103 -21.12 -0.79 -8.78
N ASP A 104 -20.51 -1.86 -9.30
CA ASP A 104 -21.01 -3.21 -9.13
C ASP A 104 -19.90 -4.22 -8.81
N TRP A 105 -20.28 -5.33 -8.18
CA TRP A 105 -19.40 -6.44 -7.88
C TRP A 105 -19.41 -7.47 -9.01
N GLU A 106 -18.26 -7.77 -9.53
CA GLU A 106 -18.04 -8.88 -10.44
C GLU A 106 -17.30 -10.01 -9.73
N ASN A 107 -17.62 -11.25 -10.05
CA ASN A 107 -16.89 -12.38 -9.51
C ASN A 107 -16.42 -13.32 -10.62
N TYR A 108 -15.22 -13.86 -10.45
CA TYR A 108 -14.55 -14.67 -11.46
C TYR A 108 -13.93 -15.93 -10.87
N GLU A 109 -13.90 -16.98 -11.68
CA GLU A 109 -13.00 -18.11 -11.45
C GLU A 109 -11.58 -17.71 -11.78
N VAL A 110 -10.62 -18.33 -11.13
CA VAL A 110 -9.20 -18.03 -11.33
C VAL A 110 -8.39 -19.30 -11.50
N ASN A 111 -7.33 -19.21 -12.30
CA ASN A 111 -6.29 -20.23 -12.40
C ASN A 111 -5.07 -19.81 -11.58
N VAL A 112 -4.48 -20.73 -10.85
CA VAL A 112 -3.16 -20.54 -10.25
C VAL A 112 -2.12 -20.86 -11.32
N ILE A 113 -1.39 -19.86 -11.79
CA ILE A 113 -0.42 -19.99 -12.90
C ILE A 113 1.03 -19.99 -12.42
N GLY A 114 1.30 -19.54 -11.19
CA GLY A 114 2.63 -19.54 -10.61
C GLY A 114 2.61 -19.65 -9.11
N LEU A 115 3.60 -20.36 -8.53
CA LEU A 115 3.75 -20.54 -7.10
C LEU A 115 5.21 -20.34 -6.69
N ASP A 116 5.43 -19.50 -5.68
CA ASP A 116 6.70 -19.35 -4.97
C ASP A 116 6.48 -19.57 -3.46
N PRO A 117 6.52 -20.84 -3.01
CA PRO A 117 6.33 -21.15 -1.60
C PRO A 117 7.43 -20.58 -0.69
N LEU A 118 8.61 -20.31 -1.23
CA LEU A 118 9.73 -19.76 -0.46
C LEU A 118 9.50 -18.31 -0.09
N SER A 119 8.97 -17.53 -1.03
CA SER A 119 8.65 -16.11 -0.82
C SER A 119 7.22 -15.90 -0.32
N ASP A 120 6.43 -16.98 -0.16
CA ASP A 120 4.99 -16.94 0.14
C ASP A 120 4.21 -16.11 -0.89
N LEU A 121 4.51 -16.30 -2.18
CA LEU A 121 3.83 -15.62 -3.29
C LEU A 121 3.15 -16.61 -4.22
N ALA A 122 2.07 -16.15 -4.85
CA ALA A 122 1.37 -16.87 -5.91
C ALA A 122 0.88 -15.89 -6.97
N LEU A 123 0.94 -16.33 -8.22
CA LEU A 123 0.40 -15.64 -9.37
C LEU A 123 -0.85 -16.37 -9.84
N ILE A 124 -1.93 -15.63 -10.02
CA ILE A 124 -3.21 -16.13 -10.51
C ILE A 124 -3.66 -15.31 -11.71
N GLU A 125 -4.42 -15.92 -12.59
CA GLU A 125 -5.09 -15.26 -13.71
C GLU A 125 -6.61 -15.38 -13.61
N VAL A 126 -7.31 -14.38 -14.12
CA VAL A 126 -8.77 -14.33 -14.17
C VAL A 126 -9.26 -15.09 -15.38
N ILE A 127 -10.29 -15.95 -15.21
CA ILE A 127 -10.89 -16.68 -16.30
C ILE A 127 -12.10 -15.91 -16.85
N GLY A 128 -12.09 -15.67 -18.16
CA GLY A 128 -13.26 -15.14 -18.89
C GLY A 128 -13.46 -13.63 -18.80
N LYS A 129 -12.51 -12.86 -18.27
CA LYS A 129 -12.54 -11.39 -18.36
C LYS A 129 -11.88 -10.96 -19.67
N GLU A 130 -12.65 -10.28 -20.51
CA GLU A 130 -12.19 -9.80 -21.82
C GLU A 130 -11.62 -8.36 -21.75
N GLU A 131 -12.11 -7.56 -20.81
CA GLU A 131 -11.69 -6.17 -20.65
C GLU A 131 -10.39 -6.05 -19.84
N PRO A 132 -9.47 -5.13 -20.22
CA PRO A 132 -8.27 -4.87 -19.45
C PRO A 132 -8.59 -4.45 -18.01
N MET A 133 -7.85 -4.96 -17.05
CA MET A 133 -8.00 -4.59 -15.65
C MET A 133 -7.08 -3.42 -15.28
N PRO A 134 -7.57 -2.41 -14.53
CA PRO A 134 -6.70 -1.45 -13.88
C PRO A 134 -5.67 -2.18 -13.02
N HIS A 135 -4.40 -1.77 -13.13
CA HIS A 135 -3.31 -2.44 -12.43
C HIS A 135 -2.41 -1.43 -11.71
N LEU A 136 -1.58 -1.93 -10.80
CA LEU A 136 -0.58 -1.16 -10.08
C LEU A 136 0.82 -1.60 -10.48
N GLU A 137 1.69 -0.61 -10.61
CA GLU A 137 3.10 -0.83 -10.92
C GLU A 137 3.91 -1.03 -9.64
N PHE A 138 4.97 -1.82 -9.74
CA PHE A 138 5.99 -1.87 -8.69
C PHE A 138 6.83 -0.58 -8.72
N ALA A 139 7.12 -0.03 -7.55
CA ALA A 139 8.10 1.04 -7.43
C ALA A 139 9.45 0.59 -8.02
N GLU A 140 10.09 1.46 -8.80
CA GLU A 140 11.42 1.16 -9.38
C GLU A 140 12.46 0.95 -8.28
N ASP A 141 12.35 1.76 -7.21
CA ASP A 141 13.23 1.77 -6.04
C ASP A 141 12.75 0.88 -4.88
N ALA A 142 11.84 -0.08 -5.14
CA ALA A 142 11.31 -0.97 -4.10
C ALA A 142 12.39 -1.75 -3.32
N GLY A 143 13.57 -1.93 -3.90
CA GLY A 143 14.74 -2.51 -3.22
C GLY A 143 15.55 -1.53 -2.37
N GLU A 144 15.36 -0.22 -2.55
CA GLU A 144 16.12 0.86 -1.90
C GLU A 144 15.28 1.65 -0.88
N ILE A 145 14.06 1.17 -0.59
CA ILE A 145 13.16 1.82 0.35
C ILE A 145 13.81 1.98 1.73
N LYS A 146 13.56 3.11 2.40
CA LYS A 146 14.19 3.45 3.68
C LYS A 146 13.20 3.39 4.84
N SER A 147 13.73 3.11 6.04
CA SER A 147 12.94 3.29 7.26
C SER A 147 12.51 4.74 7.42
N GLY A 148 11.28 4.97 7.87
CA GLY A 148 10.65 6.28 7.96
C GLY A 148 9.92 6.72 6.70
N THR A 149 10.01 5.97 5.57
CA THR A 149 9.21 6.25 4.38
C THR A 149 7.73 6.01 4.65
N ASP A 150 6.89 6.98 4.32
CA ASP A 150 5.43 6.86 4.38
C ASP A 150 4.93 5.80 3.42
N VAL A 151 4.05 4.93 3.93
CA VAL A 151 3.41 3.87 3.17
C VAL A 151 1.95 3.72 3.59
N PHE A 152 1.17 3.11 2.72
CA PHE A 152 -0.18 2.65 3.08
C PHE A 152 -0.44 1.26 2.54
N ALA A 153 -1.22 0.50 3.29
CA ALA A 153 -1.75 -0.79 2.86
C ALA A 153 -3.21 -0.63 2.44
N LEU A 154 -3.60 -1.38 1.43
CA LEU A 154 -4.97 -1.49 0.97
C LEU A 154 -5.34 -2.97 0.89
N GLY A 155 -6.53 -3.32 1.40
CA GLY A 155 -6.98 -4.70 1.41
C GLY A 155 -8.36 -4.83 2.02
N HIS A 156 -8.69 -6.06 2.42
CA HIS A 156 -10.01 -6.44 2.89
C HIS A 156 -9.95 -7.10 4.28
N PRO A 157 -9.40 -6.41 5.31
CA PRO A 157 -9.25 -7.02 6.62
C PRO A 157 -10.62 -7.35 7.21
N MET A 158 -10.76 -8.59 7.71
CA MET A 158 -12.00 -9.06 8.32
C MET A 158 -13.25 -8.89 7.41
N GLY A 159 -13.06 -8.94 6.09
CA GLY A 159 -14.12 -8.74 5.13
C GLY A 159 -14.53 -7.28 4.88
N MET A 160 -13.92 -6.32 5.57
CA MET A 160 -14.17 -4.89 5.32
C MET A 160 -13.41 -4.45 4.05
N ALA A 161 -14.13 -4.41 2.95
CA ALA A 161 -13.58 -4.05 1.65
C ALA A 161 -12.93 -2.66 1.67
N TRP A 162 -11.80 -2.57 0.98
CA TRP A 162 -11.00 -1.34 0.81
C TRP A 162 -10.63 -0.59 2.10
N THR A 163 -10.27 -1.33 3.12
CA THR A 163 -9.67 -0.72 4.29
C THR A 163 -8.27 -0.20 3.95
N VAL A 164 -8.09 1.10 4.12
CA VAL A 164 -6.80 1.78 3.99
C VAL A 164 -6.18 1.95 5.36
N THR A 165 -4.94 1.54 5.50
CA THR A 165 -4.16 1.82 6.72
C THR A 165 -2.85 2.49 6.34
N LYS A 166 -2.57 3.66 6.94
CA LYS A 166 -1.33 4.42 6.70
C LYS A 166 -0.35 4.23 7.84
N GLY A 167 0.92 4.22 7.52
CA GLY A 167 2.04 4.12 8.46
C GLY A 167 3.36 4.42 7.77
N ILE A 168 4.44 3.94 8.34
CA ILE A 168 5.80 4.07 7.80
C ILE A 168 6.47 2.71 7.63
N ILE A 169 7.55 2.67 6.90
CA ILE A 169 8.49 1.55 6.94
C ILE A 169 9.26 1.63 8.26
N SER A 170 8.99 0.70 9.17
CA SER A 170 9.67 0.61 10.47
C SER A 170 11.04 -0.06 10.35
N SER A 171 11.19 -0.98 9.39
CA SER A 171 12.46 -1.63 9.05
C SER A 171 12.43 -2.18 7.63
N THR A 172 13.53 -2.05 6.93
CA THR A 172 13.66 -2.49 5.53
C THR A 172 14.06 -3.95 5.40
N GLU A 173 14.44 -4.58 6.50
CA GLU A 173 14.93 -5.96 6.48
C GLU A 173 14.51 -6.71 7.75
N ARG A 174 13.66 -7.71 7.57
CA ARG A 174 13.30 -8.72 8.57
C ARG A 174 13.32 -10.10 7.93
N TYR A 175 13.76 -11.08 8.68
CA TYR A 175 13.69 -12.49 8.27
C TYR A 175 12.50 -13.13 8.97
N ALA A 176 11.37 -13.12 8.28
CA ALA A 176 10.12 -13.61 8.80
C ALA A 176 10.00 -15.13 8.67
N ARG A 177 10.25 -15.87 9.74
CA ARG A 177 10.16 -17.35 9.80
C ARG A 177 10.88 -18.13 8.68
N HIS A 178 11.32 -17.45 7.64
CA HIS A 178 12.07 -18.03 6.53
C HIS A 178 13.42 -17.35 6.44
N PRO A 179 14.55 -18.09 6.61
CA PRO A 179 15.88 -17.48 6.69
C PRO A 179 16.33 -16.81 5.38
N PHE A 180 15.59 -17.01 4.29
CA PHE A 180 15.97 -16.53 2.96
C PHE A 180 15.07 -15.41 2.41
N VAL A 181 13.93 -15.12 3.06
CA VAL A 181 13.00 -14.10 2.57
C VAL A 181 13.07 -12.84 3.41
N LYS A 182 13.51 -11.78 2.78
CA LYS A 182 13.53 -10.45 3.39
C LYS A 182 12.15 -9.82 3.32
N ALA A 183 11.63 -9.42 4.48
CA ALA A 183 10.39 -8.69 4.62
C ALA A 183 10.64 -7.25 5.05
N ILE A 184 9.74 -6.36 4.68
CA ILE A 184 9.60 -5.01 5.22
C ILE A 184 8.75 -5.10 6.49
N GLN A 185 9.15 -4.39 7.53
CA GLN A 185 8.30 -4.14 8.69
C GLN A 185 7.65 -2.77 8.54
N THR A 186 6.34 -2.69 8.81
CA THR A 186 5.57 -1.45 8.85
C THR A 186 4.71 -1.39 10.12
N ASP A 187 4.41 -0.20 10.60
CA ASP A 187 3.40 0.05 11.65
C ASP A 187 2.01 0.30 11.06
N SER A 188 1.89 0.40 9.73
CA SER A 188 0.60 0.30 9.04
C SER A 188 -0.12 -0.97 9.47
N ALA A 189 -1.39 -0.86 9.84
CA ALA A 189 -2.13 -1.97 10.41
C ALA A 189 -2.37 -3.08 9.38
N ILE A 190 -1.63 -4.18 9.50
CA ILE A 190 -1.81 -5.40 8.71
C ILE A 190 -2.57 -6.41 9.55
N ASN A 191 -3.75 -6.82 9.09
CA ASN A 191 -4.63 -7.78 9.74
C ASN A 191 -5.01 -8.92 8.77
N LYS A 192 -5.71 -9.96 9.29
CA LYS A 192 -6.27 -11.03 8.47
C LYS A 192 -7.15 -10.44 7.38
N GLY A 193 -6.95 -10.86 6.13
CA GLY A 193 -7.62 -10.33 4.96
C GLY A 193 -6.75 -9.36 4.15
N ASN A 194 -5.78 -8.69 4.75
CA ASN A 194 -4.81 -7.87 4.01
C ASN A 194 -3.73 -8.70 3.30
N SER A 195 -3.56 -9.99 3.67
CA SER A 195 -2.60 -10.90 3.04
C SER A 195 -2.80 -10.95 1.53
N GLY A 196 -1.72 -10.77 0.78
CA GLY A 196 -1.71 -10.71 -0.68
C GLY A 196 -2.02 -9.35 -1.28
N GLY A 197 -2.59 -8.42 -0.51
CA GLY A 197 -2.79 -7.04 -0.93
C GLY A 197 -1.49 -6.22 -0.94
N PRO A 198 -1.46 -5.07 -1.62
CA PRO A 198 -0.28 -4.24 -1.74
C PRO A 198 0.02 -3.43 -0.47
N LEU A 199 1.30 -3.27 -0.17
CA LEU A 199 1.86 -2.14 0.57
C LEU A 199 2.42 -1.16 -0.45
N MET A 200 1.99 0.11 -0.40
CA MET A 200 2.28 1.10 -1.42
C MET A 200 2.97 2.33 -0.83
N ASN A 201 3.76 3.02 -1.65
CA ASN A 201 4.24 4.37 -1.36
C ASN A 201 3.13 5.41 -1.61
N MET A 202 3.37 6.68 -1.27
CA MET A 202 2.39 7.75 -1.43
C MET A 202 2.07 8.11 -2.89
N ARG A 203 2.76 7.50 -3.87
CA ARG A 203 2.42 7.59 -5.31
C ARG A 203 1.47 6.49 -5.78
N GLY A 204 1.20 5.48 -4.93
CA GLY A 204 0.38 4.31 -5.25
C GLY A 204 1.16 3.20 -5.96
N GLU A 205 2.49 3.20 -5.87
CA GLU A 205 3.34 2.15 -6.42
C GLU A 205 3.61 1.07 -5.36
N ILE A 206 3.64 -0.19 -5.78
CA ILE A 206 3.84 -1.34 -4.90
C ILE A 206 5.28 -1.36 -4.39
N VAL A 207 5.46 -1.27 -3.08
CA VAL A 207 6.74 -1.43 -2.39
C VAL A 207 6.85 -2.76 -1.67
N GLY A 208 5.73 -3.45 -1.47
CA GLY A 208 5.67 -4.79 -0.89
C GLY A 208 4.30 -5.43 -1.04
N ILE A 209 4.24 -6.74 -0.74
CA ILE A 209 3.01 -7.52 -0.66
C ILE A 209 2.78 -7.90 0.79
N ASN A 210 1.65 -7.48 1.35
CA ASN A 210 1.30 -7.75 2.75
C ASN A 210 1.25 -9.25 3.01
N ALA A 211 1.89 -9.70 4.08
CA ALA A 211 1.91 -11.09 4.46
C ALA A 211 1.75 -11.22 5.98
N LEU A 212 0.71 -11.88 6.43
CA LEU A 212 0.45 -12.11 7.85
C LEU A 212 1.33 -13.24 8.42
N ILE A 213 2.62 -13.28 8.12
CA ILE A 213 3.46 -14.44 8.42
C ILE A 213 3.88 -14.52 9.89
N ILE A 214 3.81 -13.45 10.71
CA ILE A 214 4.53 -13.42 12.00
C ILE A 214 3.68 -13.09 13.22
N SER A 215 2.40 -13.01 13.14
CA SER A 215 1.65 -12.86 14.38
C SER A 215 1.39 -14.22 15.04
N ARG A 216 2.19 -14.56 16.07
CA ARG A 216 1.75 -15.50 17.13
C ARG A 216 0.65 -14.88 17.99
N ILE A 217 0.40 -13.59 17.80
CA ILE A 217 -0.61 -12.79 18.48
C ILE A 217 -1.59 -12.43 17.38
N SER A 218 -2.83 -12.88 17.51
CA SER A 218 -3.89 -12.74 16.50
C SER A 218 -4.34 -11.28 16.28
N GLU A 219 -3.61 -10.30 16.79
CA GLU A 219 -3.96 -8.89 16.77
C GLU A 219 -2.77 -8.04 16.30
N ASN A 220 -3.08 -6.93 15.64
CA ASN A 220 -2.08 -5.96 15.21
C ASN A 220 -1.44 -5.28 16.42
N ALA A 221 -0.21 -5.66 16.73
CA ALA A 221 0.60 -5.05 17.78
C ALA A 221 1.48 -3.89 17.27
N GLY A 222 1.13 -3.25 16.13
CA GLY A 222 1.98 -2.24 15.49
C GLY A 222 3.16 -2.84 14.70
N VAL A 223 3.09 -4.14 14.38
CA VAL A 223 4.13 -4.85 13.61
C VAL A 223 3.46 -5.60 12.46
N GLY A 224 3.36 -4.96 11.33
CA GLY A 224 2.99 -5.56 10.06
C GLY A 224 4.24 -5.98 9.28
N LEU A 225 4.11 -7.03 8.46
CA LEU A 225 5.16 -7.48 7.57
C LEU A 225 4.65 -7.58 6.14
N ALA A 226 5.49 -7.18 5.21
CA ALA A 226 5.24 -7.32 3.78
C ALA A 226 6.48 -7.90 3.09
N ILE A 227 6.26 -8.77 2.10
CA ILE A 227 7.31 -9.25 1.21
C ILE A 227 7.80 -8.05 0.39
N ARG A 228 9.10 -7.84 0.30
CA ARG A 228 9.68 -6.70 -0.43
C ARG A 228 9.28 -6.71 -1.90
N GLY A 229 8.99 -5.55 -2.44
CA GLY A 229 8.55 -5.38 -3.83
C GLY A 229 9.58 -5.84 -4.87
N ASP A 230 10.88 -5.67 -4.61
CA ASP A 230 11.94 -6.18 -5.49
C ASP A 230 12.00 -7.72 -5.53
N ILE A 231 11.71 -8.38 -4.40
CA ILE A 231 11.58 -9.84 -4.32
C ILE A 231 10.33 -10.28 -5.07
N ALA A 232 9.20 -9.62 -4.82
CA ALA A 232 7.93 -9.93 -5.48
C ALA A 232 8.05 -9.79 -7.01
N LYS A 233 8.66 -8.72 -7.49
CA LYS A 233 8.92 -8.48 -8.92
C LYS A 233 9.82 -9.55 -9.56
N LYS A 234 10.80 -10.07 -8.81
CA LYS A 234 11.66 -11.19 -9.27
C LYS A 234 10.90 -12.50 -9.29
N SER A 235 10.09 -12.77 -8.27
CA SER A 235 9.27 -13.97 -8.17
C SER A 235 8.29 -14.06 -9.34
N VAL A 236 7.56 -12.98 -9.65
CA VAL A 236 6.63 -12.90 -10.81
C VAL A 236 7.35 -13.24 -12.12
N LYS A 237 8.57 -12.78 -12.32
CA LYS A 237 9.34 -13.09 -13.55
C LYS A 237 9.79 -14.54 -13.67
N SER A 238 9.81 -15.28 -12.57
CA SER A 238 10.25 -16.68 -12.50
C SER A 238 9.10 -17.67 -12.42
N MET A 239 7.90 -17.22 -12.14
CA MET A 239 6.64 -17.97 -12.23
C MET A 239 6.09 -17.98 -13.64
#